data_767641bef4827447b0fd8445674c683d
#
_entry.id   767641bef4827447b0fd8445674c683d
#
_cell.length_a   1.000
_cell.length_b   1.000
_cell.length_c   1.000
_cell.angle_alpha   90.00
_cell.angle_beta   90.00
_cell.angle_gamma   90.00
#
_symmetry.space_group_name_H-M   'P 1'
#
loop_
_entity.id
_entity.type
_entity.pdbx_description
1 polymer ?
#
loop_
_entity_poly.entity_id
_entity_poly.type
_entity_poly.pdbx_seq_one_letter_code
_entity_poly.pdbx_strand_id
1 'polypeptide(L)'
;MLRKFLALALSILLVHTYAVIPLHAKAQTGTKTSHIEDIKAQVAVAGVSTEKLVEVKLKDGTKLKGHITGIKEESFDVTLALNGEKKSVLYSDVSKLGTSWSTKKVVLVLGVVVGTIVAIVAFVHQARV
;
A
#
# COMPACT_ATOMS: atom_id res chain seq x y z
N MET A 1 6.98 47.91 1.80
CA MET A 1 6.84 46.71 2.62
C MET A 1 6.27 45.51 1.87
N LEU A 2 5.26 45.69 1.03
CA LEU A 2 4.65 44.60 0.26
C LEU A 2 5.63 43.88 -0.68
N ARG A 3 6.55 44.62 -1.31
CA ARG A 3 7.60 44.05 -2.20
C ARG A 3 8.57 43.13 -1.49
N LYS A 4 8.90 43.39 -0.23
CA LYS A 4 9.82 42.55 0.58
C LYS A 4 9.15 41.24 0.99
N PHE A 5 7.86 41.29 1.31
CA PHE A 5 7.08 40.08 1.62
C PHE A 5 6.85 39.20 0.39
N LEU A 6 6.64 39.82 -0.78
CA LEU A 6 6.48 39.08 -2.04
C LEU A 6 7.76 38.34 -2.43
N ALA A 7 8.92 38.98 -2.25
CA ALA A 7 10.22 38.35 -2.52
C ALA A 7 10.51 37.20 -1.57
N LEU A 8 10.13 37.33 -0.29
CA LEU A 8 10.30 36.26 0.69
C LEU A 8 9.39 35.06 0.41
N ALA A 9 8.13 35.32 0.06
CA ALA A 9 7.18 34.29 -0.30
C ALA A 9 7.62 33.52 -1.57
N LEU A 10 8.17 34.24 -2.55
CA LEU A 10 8.68 33.62 -3.78
C LEU A 10 9.90 32.76 -3.52
N SER A 11 10.80 33.17 -2.61
CA SER A 11 11.97 32.37 -2.23
C SER A 11 11.57 31.08 -1.51
N ILE A 12 10.56 31.12 -0.66
CA ILE A 12 10.06 29.93 0.04
C ILE A 12 9.40 28.96 -0.95
N LEU A 13 8.70 29.47 -1.95
CA LEU A 13 8.08 28.65 -3.00
C LEU A 13 9.13 27.95 -3.86
N LEU A 14 10.24 28.63 -4.19
CA LEU A 14 11.33 28.02 -4.97
C LEU A 14 12.05 26.90 -4.21
N VAL A 15 12.25 27.07 -2.92
CA VAL A 15 12.92 26.04 -2.09
C VAL A 15 12.07 24.77 -1.99
N HIS A 16 10.75 24.89 -2.00
CA HIS A 16 9.86 23.73 -1.93
C HIS A 16 9.80 22.92 -3.24
N THR A 17 10.11 23.53 -4.38
CA THR A 17 10.10 22.83 -5.68
C THR A 17 11.34 21.97 -5.89
N TYR A 18 12.45 22.22 -5.20
CA TYR A 18 13.65 21.37 -5.30
C TYR A 18 13.60 20.12 -4.41
N ALA A 19 12.69 20.05 -3.44
CA ALA A 19 12.58 18.90 -2.53
C ALA A 19 11.78 17.73 -3.09
N VAL A 20 11.17 17.86 -4.25
CA VAL A 20 10.37 16.81 -4.90
C VAL A 20 11.01 16.45 -6.25
N ILE A 21 12.29 16.08 -6.22
CA ILE A 21 12.79 15.20 -7.27
C ILE A 21 12.57 13.79 -6.70
N PRO A 22 11.54 13.07 -7.13
CA PRO A 22 11.53 11.65 -6.88
C PRO A 22 12.73 11.09 -7.62
N LEU A 23 13.74 10.67 -6.88
CA LEU A 23 14.83 9.86 -7.39
C LEU A 23 14.25 8.49 -7.77
N HIS A 24 13.33 8.48 -8.73
CA HIS A 24 12.77 7.28 -9.35
C HIS A 24 13.59 6.89 -10.58
N ALA A 25 14.88 7.24 -10.60
CA ALA A 25 15.83 6.57 -11.44
C ALA A 25 16.22 5.24 -10.77
N LYS A 26 15.23 4.41 -10.44
CA LYS A 26 15.47 3.01 -10.25
C LYS A 26 15.67 2.43 -11.64
N ALA A 27 16.90 2.33 -12.07
CA ALA A 27 17.27 1.54 -13.20
C ALA A 27 16.62 0.15 -13.02
N GLN A 28 15.61 -0.14 -13.81
CA GLN A 28 15.01 -1.46 -13.87
C GLN A 28 15.96 -2.40 -14.62
N THR A 29 17.12 -2.64 -14.06
CA THR A 29 17.86 -3.86 -14.32
C THR A 29 17.24 -4.92 -13.39
N GLY A 30 15.99 -5.28 -13.70
CA GLY A 30 15.25 -6.30 -12.98
C GLY A 30 15.79 -7.68 -13.32
N THR A 31 16.86 -8.06 -12.67
CA THR A 31 17.20 -9.46 -12.51
C THR A 31 16.05 -10.17 -11.79
N LYS A 32 15.75 -11.39 -12.19
CA LYS A 32 14.72 -12.27 -11.56
C LYS A 32 14.83 -12.31 -10.03
N THR A 33 16.02 -12.10 -9.50
CA THR A 33 16.32 -12.05 -8.07
C THR A 33 15.65 -10.86 -7.37
N SER A 34 15.63 -9.69 -7.97
CA SER A 34 14.99 -8.52 -7.36
C SER A 34 13.47 -8.68 -7.23
N HIS A 35 12.83 -9.34 -8.18
CA HIS A 35 11.40 -9.60 -8.13
C HIS A 35 11.02 -10.57 -7.01
N ILE A 36 11.83 -11.61 -6.79
CA ILE A 36 11.62 -12.57 -5.69
C ILE A 36 11.77 -11.86 -4.34
N GLU A 37 12.79 -11.01 -4.18
CA GLU A 37 12.99 -10.23 -2.97
C GLU A 37 11.84 -9.24 -2.71
N ASP A 38 11.32 -8.61 -3.76
CA ASP A 38 10.14 -7.74 -3.64
C ASP A 38 8.90 -8.50 -3.19
N ILE A 39 8.66 -9.69 -3.71
CA ILE A 39 7.55 -10.56 -3.28
C ILE A 39 7.75 -11.03 -1.84
N LYS A 40 8.95 -11.44 -1.45
CA LYS A 40 9.26 -11.81 -0.06
C LYS A 40 8.97 -10.65 0.90
N ALA A 41 9.38 -9.45 0.56
CA ALA A 41 9.12 -8.25 1.36
C ALA A 41 7.61 -7.97 1.49
N GLN A 42 6.84 -8.10 0.41
CA GLN A 42 5.39 -7.93 0.45
C GLN A 42 4.69 -8.99 1.30
N VAL A 43 5.11 -10.26 1.21
CA VAL A 43 4.61 -11.34 2.05
C VAL A 43 4.94 -11.09 3.51
N ALA A 44 6.15 -10.64 3.83
CA ALA A 44 6.56 -10.30 5.19
C ALA A 44 5.73 -9.14 5.77
N VAL A 45 5.46 -8.12 4.98
CA VAL A 45 4.59 -6.99 5.38
C VAL A 45 3.14 -7.42 5.58
N ALA A 46 2.61 -8.28 4.71
CA ALA A 46 1.28 -8.85 4.88
C ALA A 46 1.18 -9.68 6.16
N GLY A 47 2.23 -10.47 6.45
CA GLY A 47 2.34 -11.30 7.63
C GLY A 47 1.34 -12.46 7.65
N VAL A 48 1.52 -13.35 8.60
CA VAL A 48 0.56 -14.43 8.87
C VAL A 48 -0.67 -13.81 9.54
N SER A 49 -1.82 -13.89 8.89
CA SER A 49 -3.06 -13.30 9.40
C SER A 49 -4.27 -13.95 8.78
N THR A 50 -5.24 -14.26 9.60
CA THR A 50 -6.58 -14.71 9.16
C THR A 50 -7.50 -13.55 8.78
N GLU A 51 -7.10 -12.32 9.06
CA GLU A 51 -7.92 -11.13 8.79
C GLU A 51 -7.59 -10.45 7.47
N LYS A 52 -6.34 -10.59 7.00
CA LYS A 52 -5.90 -9.98 5.76
C LYS A 52 -6.09 -10.94 4.60
N LEU A 53 -6.92 -10.55 3.66
CA LEU A 53 -7.09 -11.28 2.41
C LEU A 53 -5.99 -10.85 1.44
N VAL A 54 -5.26 -11.79 0.90
CA VAL A 54 -4.27 -11.57 -0.15
C VAL A 54 -4.76 -12.17 -1.48
N GLU A 55 -4.45 -11.49 -2.55
CA GLU A 55 -4.63 -12.01 -3.90
C GLU A 55 -3.25 -12.27 -4.51
N VAL A 56 -2.98 -13.53 -4.78
CA VAL A 56 -1.73 -13.98 -5.41
C VAL A 56 -1.99 -14.28 -6.87
N LYS A 57 -1.35 -13.55 -7.76
CA LYS A 57 -1.35 -13.86 -9.19
C LYS A 57 -0.07 -14.63 -9.53
N LEU A 58 -0.23 -15.83 -10.05
CA LEU A 58 0.87 -16.66 -10.50
C LEU A 58 1.28 -16.30 -11.95
N LYS A 59 2.48 -16.70 -12.33
CA LYS A 59 3.02 -16.46 -13.68
C LYS A 59 2.23 -17.17 -14.78
N ASP A 60 1.55 -18.28 -14.43
CA ASP A 60 0.66 -19.02 -15.33
C ASP A 60 -0.72 -18.34 -15.54
N GLY A 61 -0.98 -17.22 -14.87
CA GLY A 61 -2.24 -16.50 -14.89
C GLY A 61 -3.25 -16.89 -13.81
N THR A 62 -2.97 -17.92 -13.03
CA THR A 62 -3.84 -18.36 -11.92
C THR A 62 -3.90 -17.28 -10.84
N LYS A 63 -5.10 -17.02 -10.32
CA LYS A 63 -5.32 -16.12 -9.20
C LYS A 63 -5.80 -16.92 -7.99
N LEU A 64 -5.12 -16.73 -6.86
CA LEU A 64 -5.44 -17.34 -5.58
C LEU A 64 -5.84 -16.23 -4.61
N LYS A 65 -7.01 -16.38 -3.98
CA LYS A 65 -7.46 -15.47 -2.91
C LYS A 65 -7.56 -16.23 -1.61
N GLY A 66 -6.90 -15.73 -0.59
CA GLY A 66 -6.88 -16.39 0.70
C GLY A 66 -6.10 -15.63 1.74
N HIS A 67 -5.75 -16.31 2.81
CA HIS A 67 -4.99 -15.77 3.92
C HIS A 67 -3.61 -16.43 3.98
N ILE A 68 -2.57 -15.66 4.26
CA ILE A 68 -1.23 -16.22 4.51
C ILE A 68 -1.24 -16.88 5.88
N THR A 69 -0.99 -18.18 5.90
CA THR A 69 -0.97 -19.01 7.12
C THR A 69 0.41 -19.50 7.51
N GLY A 70 1.40 -19.36 6.64
CA GLY A 70 2.79 -19.72 6.91
C GLY A 70 3.74 -19.01 5.96
N ILE A 71 4.91 -18.66 6.45
CA ILE A 71 5.98 -18.03 5.67
C ILE A 71 7.23 -18.88 5.81
N LYS A 72 7.80 -19.28 4.67
CA LYS A 72 9.03 -20.09 4.59
C LYS A 72 10.08 -19.32 3.78
N GLU A 73 11.28 -19.86 3.69
CA GLU A 73 12.38 -19.20 2.99
C GLU A 73 12.16 -19.07 1.49
N GLU A 74 11.63 -20.10 0.83
CA GLU A 74 11.42 -20.13 -0.62
C GLU A 74 9.94 -20.12 -1.04
N SER A 75 9.02 -20.26 -0.08
CA SER A 75 7.60 -20.39 -0.32
C SER A 75 6.77 -19.78 0.82
N PHE A 76 5.50 -19.61 0.60
CA PHE A 76 4.53 -19.27 1.64
C PHE A 76 3.26 -20.07 1.46
N ASP A 77 2.58 -20.31 2.56
CA ASP A 77 1.33 -21.07 2.57
C ASP A 77 0.14 -20.12 2.58
N VAL A 78 -0.79 -20.34 1.66
CA VAL A 78 -2.04 -19.60 1.56
C VAL A 78 -3.20 -20.55 1.80
N THR A 79 -4.07 -20.21 2.72
CA THR A 79 -5.35 -20.88 2.91
C THR A 79 -6.39 -20.16 2.07
N LEU A 80 -6.95 -20.86 1.07
CA LEU A 80 -7.92 -20.29 0.15
C LEU A 80 -9.22 -19.91 0.86
N ALA A 81 -9.72 -18.72 0.57
CA ALA A 81 -10.94 -18.21 1.19
C ALA A 81 -12.21 -18.97 0.77
N LEU A 82 -12.20 -19.59 -0.42
CA LEU A 82 -13.36 -20.28 -0.97
C LEU A 82 -13.64 -21.64 -0.34
N ASN A 83 -12.60 -22.42 -0.09
CA ASN A 83 -12.74 -23.82 0.33
C ASN A 83 -11.90 -24.16 1.58
N GLY A 84 -11.11 -23.22 2.09
CA GLY A 84 -10.22 -23.47 3.22
C GLY A 84 -9.01 -24.35 2.89
N GLU A 85 -8.76 -24.63 1.62
CA GLU A 85 -7.64 -25.44 1.18
C GLU A 85 -6.33 -24.70 1.39
N LYS A 86 -5.35 -25.40 1.97
CA LYS A 86 -4.00 -24.87 2.17
C LYS A 86 -3.13 -25.19 0.97
N LYS A 87 -2.58 -24.14 0.34
CA LYS A 87 -1.70 -24.25 -0.82
C LYS A 87 -0.36 -23.58 -0.56
N SER A 88 0.72 -24.29 -0.80
CA SER A 88 2.08 -23.74 -0.74
C SER A 88 2.44 -23.11 -2.10
N VAL A 89 2.92 -21.89 -2.08
CA VAL A 89 3.25 -21.10 -3.27
C VAL A 89 4.71 -20.68 -3.20
N LEU A 90 5.49 -21.01 -4.24
CA LEU A 90 6.86 -20.55 -4.37
C LEU A 90 6.90 -19.06 -4.74
N TYR A 91 7.81 -18.30 -4.15
CA TYR A 91 7.99 -16.87 -4.50
C TYR A 91 8.36 -16.69 -5.98
N SER A 92 9.07 -17.66 -6.56
CA SER A 92 9.45 -17.65 -7.98
C SER A 92 8.27 -17.75 -8.94
N ASP A 93 7.16 -18.34 -8.50
CA ASP A 93 5.95 -18.56 -9.30
C ASP A 93 4.97 -17.40 -9.23
N VAL A 94 5.19 -16.47 -8.29
CA VAL A 94 4.33 -15.30 -8.11
C VAL A 94 4.68 -14.23 -9.13
N SER A 95 3.69 -13.80 -9.87
CA SER A 95 3.78 -12.64 -10.77
C SER A 95 3.47 -11.34 -10.03
N LYS A 96 2.44 -11.35 -9.17
CA LYS A 96 2.02 -10.18 -8.41
C LYS A 96 1.33 -10.61 -7.12
N LEU A 97 1.61 -9.90 -6.04
CA LEU A 97 0.90 -10.01 -4.78
C LEU A 97 0.10 -8.72 -4.53
N GLY A 98 -1.19 -8.87 -4.28
CA GLY A 98 -2.06 -7.77 -3.86
C GLY A 98 -2.61 -8.07 -2.47
N THR A 99 -2.63 -7.07 -1.61
CA THR A 99 -3.33 -7.15 -0.32
C THR A 99 -4.68 -6.47 -0.45
N SER A 100 -5.75 -7.21 -0.18
CA SER A 100 -7.09 -6.65 -0.07
C SER A 100 -7.45 -6.57 1.41
N TRP A 101 -7.75 -5.37 1.87
CA TRP A 101 -8.28 -5.21 3.21
C TRP A 101 -9.73 -5.64 3.23
N SER A 102 -10.15 -6.30 4.31
CA SER A 102 -11.56 -6.62 4.47
C SER A 102 -12.40 -5.35 4.29
N THR A 103 -13.42 -5.44 3.47
CA THR A 103 -14.32 -4.31 3.13
C THR A 103 -14.87 -3.62 4.38
N LYS A 104 -15.07 -4.35 5.47
CA LYS A 104 -15.52 -3.82 6.75
C LYS A 104 -14.53 -2.81 7.36
N LYS A 105 -13.21 -3.09 7.30
CA LYS A 105 -12.17 -2.17 7.82
C LYS A 105 -12.02 -0.94 6.93
N VAL A 106 -12.12 -1.09 5.61
CA VAL A 106 -12.07 0.03 4.66
C VAL A 106 -13.23 0.99 4.89
N VAL A 107 -14.43 0.50 5.04
CA VAL A 107 -15.62 1.32 5.31
C VAL A 107 -15.48 2.06 6.64
N LEU A 108 -14.94 1.42 7.67
CA LEU A 108 -14.75 2.04 8.98
C LEU A 108 -13.70 3.15 8.93
N VAL A 109 -12.58 2.95 8.26
CA VAL A 109 -11.52 3.97 8.09
C VAL A 109 -12.05 5.15 7.27
N LEU A 110 -12.74 4.90 6.16
CA LEU A 110 -13.36 5.96 5.36
C LEU A 110 -14.41 6.74 6.14
N GLY A 111 -15.23 6.06 6.93
CA GLY A 111 -16.23 6.70 7.79
C GLY A 111 -15.61 7.65 8.81
N VAL A 112 -14.51 7.25 9.46
CA VAL A 112 -13.78 8.09 10.43
C VAL A 112 -13.16 9.31 9.74
N VAL A 113 -12.52 9.15 8.59
CA VAL A 113 -11.91 10.25 7.84
C VAL A 113 -12.96 11.26 7.38
N VAL A 114 -14.05 10.80 6.79
CA VAL A 114 -15.15 11.69 6.34
C VAL A 114 -15.81 12.39 7.52
N GLY A 115 -16.08 11.69 8.62
CA GLY A 115 -16.65 12.26 9.83
C GLY A 115 -15.77 13.36 10.43
N THR A 116 -14.45 13.19 10.46
CA THR A 116 -13.50 14.19 10.94
C THR A 116 -13.50 15.44 10.06
N ILE A 117 -13.52 15.30 8.75
CA ILE A 117 -13.56 16.43 7.80
C ILE A 117 -14.85 17.23 7.99
N VAL A 118 -15.99 16.57 8.09
CA VAL A 118 -17.29 17.23 8.30
C VAL A 118 -17.31 18.00 9.62
N ALA A 119 -16.78 17.43 10.70
CA ALA A 119 -16.69 18.08 11.99
C ALA A 119 -15.82 19.34 11.96
N ILE A 120 -14.68 19.30 11.28
CA ILE A 120 -13.78 20.46 11.11
C ILE A 120 -14.47 21.57 10.31
N VAL A 121 -15.12 21.22 9.20
CA VAL A 121 -15.84 22.21 8.37
C VAL A 121 -16.98 22.87 9.15
N ALA A 122 -17.76 22.10 9.90
CA ALA A 122 -18.84 22.62 10.74
C ALA A 122 -18.30 23.56 11.83
N PHE A 123 -17.19 23.20 12.47
CA PHE A 123 -16.57 24.03 13.51
C PHE A 123 -16.04 25.36 12.95
N VAL A 124 -15.37 25.33 11.79
CA VAL A 124 -14.88 26.54 11.12
C VAL A 124 -16.02 27.43 10.66
N HIS A 125 -17.14 26.85 10.22
CA HIS A 125 -18.32 27.62 9.81
C HIS A 125 -18.96 28.33 10.99
N GLN A 126 -19.06 27.70 12.16
CA GLN A 126 -19.57 28.34 13.39
C GLN A 126 -18.65 29.44 13.91
N ALA A 127 -17.35 29.32 13.76
CA ALA A 127 -16.39 30.32 14.21
C ALA A 127 -16.41 31.62 13.37
N ARG A 128 -17.04 31.57 12.20
CA ARG A 128 -17.19 32.75 11.30
C ARG A 128 -18.49 33.52 11.45
N VAL A 129 -19.38 33.06 12.25
CA VAL A 129 -20.68 33.74 12.49
C VAL A 129 -20.61 34.68 13.69
#